data_672b701cf7f3a5267aeceb9e532cdcf9
#
_entry.id   672b701cf7f3a5267aeceb9e532cdcf9
#
_cell.length_a   1.000
_cell.length_b   1.000
_cell.length_c   1.000
_cell.angle_alpha   90.00
_cell.angle_beta   90.00
_cell.angle_gamma   90.00
#
_symmetry.space_group_name_H-M   'P 1'
#
loop_
_entity.id
_entity.type
_entity.pdbx_description
1 polymer ?
#
loop_
_entity_poly.entity_id
_entity_poly.type
_entity_poly.pdbx_seq_one_letter_code
_entity_poly.pdbx_strand_id
1 'polypeptide(L)'
;MKQRQYIDFLNKIEKLKCNTRHSWTSSGRQESVAEHSWRLAVMAMLCADEYPDLDINKVIKMCLIHDFGEAITGDIPAFLKTAQNEIDEDSAVVKLLSELPSDFRNELQTLFDEINARITPEAKLFKSLDNLEALVSHNEADISTWLPREYEENLTYGQKNCEWSDWTKELKEEIKKDSIRKIDESRKIQEQINGGKTIDRRKNNASSPN
;
A
#
# COMPACT_ATOMS: atom_id res chain seq x y z
N MET A 1 6.77 14.87 -27.66
CA MET A 1 7.00 13.40 -27.72
C MET A 1 6.36 12.85 -28.99
N LYS A 2 7.06 11.97 -29.73
CA LYS A 2 6.49 11.30 -30.90
C LYS A 2 5.50 10.21 -30.45
N GLN A 3 4.44 10.00 -31.22
CA GLN A 3 3.36 9.04 -30.86
C GLN A 3 3.89 7.62 -30.61
N ARG A 4 4.87 7.16 -31.41
CA ARG A 4 5.48 5.84 -31.20
C ARG A 4 6.20 5.76 -29.84
N GLN A 5 6.99 6.75 -29.49
CA GLN A 5 7.69 6.84 -28.21
C GLN A 5 6.69 6.86 -27.03
N TYR A 6 5.56 7.57 -27.19
CA TYR A 6 4.48 7.58 -26.19
C TYR A 6 3.90 6.17 -25.96
N ILE A 7 3.59 5.45 -27.03
CA ILE A 7 3.05 4.09 -26.92
C ILE A 7 4.10 3.14 -26.33
N ASP A 8 5.36 3.25 -26.71
CA ASP A 8 6.43 2.39 -26.23
C ASP A 8 6.65 2.58 -24.71
N PHE A 9 6.55 3.82 -24.22
CA PHE A 9 6.59 4.10 -22.80
C PHE A 9 5.38 3.51 -22.06
N LEU A 10 4.16 3.70 -22.58
CA LEU A 10 2.94 3.11 -22.00
C LEU A 10 3.03 1.58 -21.91
N ASN A 11 3.59 0.91 -22.93
CA ASN A 11 3.76 -0.53 -22.94
C ASN A 11 4.74 -1.00 -21.83
N LYS A 12 5.65 -0.16 -21.37
CA LYS A 12 6.56 -0.50 -20.27
C LYS A 12 5.88 -0.39 -18.92
N ILE A 13 5.19 0.72 -18.66
CA ILE A 13 4.47 0.92 -17.41
C ILE A 13 3.23 0.03 -17.29
N GLU A 14 2.80 -0.61 -18.40
CA GLU A 14 1.74 -1.63 -18.37
C GLU A 14 2.06 -2.77 -17.38
N LYS A 15 3.34 -3.05 -17.14
CA LYS A 15 3.79 -4.05 -16.15
C LYS A 15 3.24 -3.80 -14.76
N LEU A 16 2.99 -2.55 -14.36
CA LEU A 16 2.39 -2.22 -13.07
C LEU A 16 0.98 -2.79 -12.88
N LYS A 17 0.26 -3.08 -13.98
CA LYS A 17 -1.02 -3.79 -13.93
C LYS A 17 -0.86 -5.29 -13.68
N CYS A 18 0.31 -5.85 -14.02
CA CYS A 18 0.60 -7.28 -13.91
C CYS A 18 1.36 -7.61 -12.62
N ASN A 19 2.13 -6.66 -12.10
CA ASN A 19 2.86 -6.81 -10.84
C ASN A 19 1.87 -6.75 -9.68
N THR A 20 1.86 -7.78 -8.85
CA THR A 20 0.98 -7.88 -7.69
C THR A 20 1.73 -7.53 -6.41
N ARG A 21 1.04 -6.82 -5.54
CA ARG A 21 1.50 -6.48 -4.19
C ARG A 21 1.21 -7.61 -3.21
N HIS A 22 1.79 -7.52 -2.01
CA HIS A 22 1.42 -8.41 -0.89
C HIS A 22 -0.03 -8.20 -0.42
N SER A 23 -0.66 -7.09 -0.76
CA SER A 23 -2.04 -6.78 -0.42
C SER A 23 -3.05 -7.57 -1.25
N TRP A 24 -4.21 -7.90 -0.66
CA TRP A 24 -5.30 -8.62 -1.29
C TRP A 24 -6.54 -7.73 -1.40
N THR A 25 -7.31 -7.91 -2.45
CA THR A 25 -8.62 -7.26 -2.59
C THR A 25 -9.68 -8.03 -1.81
N SER A 26 -10.81 -7.39 -1.54
CA SER A 26 -11.99 -8.03 -0.91
C SER A 26 -12.57 -9.19 -1.73
N SER A 27 -12.23 -9.28 -3.03
CA SER A 27 -12.62 -10.39 -3.91
C SER A 27 -11.71 -11.62 -3.80
N GLY A 28 -10.64 -11.57 -3.00
CA GLY A 28 -9.74 -12.69 -2.77
C GLY A 28 -8.62 -12.85 -3.84
N ARG A 29 -8.32 -11.82 -4.60
CA ARG A 29 -7.14 -11.77 -5.48
C ARG A 29 -6.10 -10.78 -4.96
N GLN A 30 -4.85 -10.95 -5.34
CA GLN A 30 -3.84 -9.94 -5.05
C GLN A 30 -4.13 -8.63 -5.80
N GLU A 31 -3.85 -7.52 -5.14
CA GLU A 31 -3.89 -6.18 -5.69
C GLU A 31 -2.71 -5.95 -6.64
N SER A 32 -2.93 -5.23 -7.75
CA SER A 32 -1.82 -4.78 -8.60
C SER A 32 -1.25 -3.45 -8.12
N VAL A 33 0.01 -3.18 -8.46
CA VAL A 33 0.66 -1.89 -8.19
C VAL A 33 -0.11 -0.71 -8.80
N ALA A 34 -0.67 -0.91 -10.00
CA ALA A 34 -1.48 0.13 -10.65
C ALA A 34 -2.79 0.42 -9.92
N GLU A 35 -3.42 -0.57 -9.29
CA GLU A 35 -4.65 -0.38 -8.50
C GLU A 35 -4.37 0.39 -7.21
N HIS A 36 -3.27 0.07 -6.53
CA HIS A 36 -2.77 0.84 -5.40
C HIS A 36 -2.55 2.31 -5.77
N SER A 37 -1.76 2.57 -6.81
CA SER A 37 -1.45 3.94 -7.25
C SER A 37 -2.70 4.72 -7.65
N TRP A 38 -3.68 4.06 -8.29
CA TRP A 38 -4.97 4.67 -8.60
C TRP A 38 -5.75 5.06 -7.33
N ARG A 39 -5.90 4.15 -6.37
CA ARG A 39 -6.64 4.43 -5.13
C ARG A 39 -5.94 5.50 -4.30
N LEU A 40 -4.63 5.45 -4.22
CA LEU A 40 -3.82 6.45 -3.56
C LEU A 40 -4.04 7.86 -4.16
N ALA A 41 -4.09 7.98 -5.49
CA ALA A 41 -4.40 9.24 -6.16
C ALA A 41 -5.83 9.74 -5.85
N VAL A 42 -6.80 8.84 -5.75
CA VAL A 42 -8.17 9.18 -5.32
C VAL A 42 -8.18 9.67 -3.86
N MET A 43 -7.42 9.04 -2.96
CA MET A 43 -7.30 9.50 -1.57
C MET A 43 -6.74 10.93 -1.51
N ALA A 44 -5.73 11.25 -2.31
CA ALA A 44 -5.18 12.61 -2.40
C ALA A 44 -6.22 13.62 -2.91
N MET A 45 -7.04 13.26 -3.89
CA MET A 45 -8.14 14.12 -4.37
C MET A 45 -9.18 14.39 -3.28
N LEU A 46 -9.55 13.36 -2.51
CA LEU A 46 -10.62 13.45 -1.52
C LEU A 46 -10.23 14.26 -0.28
N CYS A 47 -8.95 14.36 0.05
CA CYS A 47 -8.47 15.17 1.16
C CYS A 47 -8.03 16.58 0.77
N ALA A 48 -8.31 17.04 -0.45
CA ALA A 48 -7.85 18.33 -0.97
C ALA A 48 -8.29 19.52 -0.09
N ASP A 49 -9.53 19.50 0.39
CA ASP A 49 -10.08 20.59 1.21
C ASP A 49 -9.42 20.69 2.60
N GLU A 50 -8.79 19.62 3.08
CA GLU A 50 -8.04 19.60 4.34
C GLU A 50 -6.65 20.28 4.21
N TYR A 51 -6.19 20.47 2.97
CA TYR A 51 -4.86 21.00 2.67
C TYR A 51 -4.91 22.11 1.61
N PRO A 52 -5.60 23.23 1.89
CA PRO A 52 -5.81 24.31 0.91
C PRO A 52 -4.52 25.00 0.45
N ASP A 53 -3.44 24.90 1.23
CA ASP A 53 -2.15 25.51 0.94
C ASP A 53 -1.18 24.58 0.15
N LEU A 54 -1.57 23.32 -0.10
CA LEU A 54 -0.75 22.35 -0.81
C LEU A 54 -1.14 22.25 -2.29
N ASP A 55 -0.16 21.98 -3.13
CA ASP A 55 -0.41 21.59 -4.51
C ASP A 55 -0.88 20.11 -4.58
N ILE A 56 -2.18 19.91 -4.42
CA ILE A 56 -2.78 18.57 -4.49
C ILE A 56 -2.59 17.91 -5.87
N ASN A 57 -2.52 18.68 -6.95
CA ASN A 57 -2.21 18.10 -8.27
C ASN A 57 -0.79 17.51 -8.30
N LYS A 58 0.15 18.12 -7.61
CA LYS A 58 1.50 17.56 -7.43
C LYS A 58 1.46 16.27 -6.60
N VAL A 59 0.69 16.23 -5.51
CA VAL A 59 0.50 15.01 -4.70
C VAL A 59 -0.10 13.88 -5.54
N ILE A 60 -1.14 14.17 -6.35
CA ILE A 60 -1.76 13.20 -7.26
C ILE A 60 -0.73 12.65 -8.25
N LYS A 61 0.12 13.51 -8.83
CA LYS A 61 1.20 13.05 -9.73
C LYS A 61 2.16 12.14 -8.99
N MET A 62 2.58 12.47 -7.76
CA MET A 62 3.43 11.62 -6.91
C MET A 62 2.78 10.25 -6.70
N CYS A 63 1.51 10.20 -6.34
CA CYS A 63 0.75 8.97 -6.13
C CYS A 63 0.75 8.06 -7.38
N LEU A 64 0.63 8.64 -8.57
CA LEU A 64 0.54 7.89 -9.82
C LEU A 64 1.89 7.33 -10.29
N ILE A 65 3.01 7.96 -9.91
CA ILE A 65 4.33 7.63 -10.48
C ILE A 65 5.27 6.94 -9.51
N HIS A 66 5.02 6.98 -8.19
CA HIS A 66 6.00 6.61 -7.16
C HIS A 66 6.58 5.19 -7.35
N ASP A 67 5.77 4.26 -7.82
CA ASP A 67 6.15 2.85 -8.05
C ASP A 67 6.56 2.57 -9.52
N PHE A 68 6.87 3.57 -10.34
CA PHE A 68 7.26 3.34 -11.74
C PHE A 68 8.49 2.43 -11.87
N GLY A 69 9.41 2.46 -10.90
CA GLY A 69 10.56 1.56 -10.84
C GLY A 69 10.15 0.09 -10.85
N GLU A 70 9.04 -0.23 -10.20
CA GLU A 70 8.52 -1.59 -10.10
C GLU A 70 8.03 -2.18 -11.44
N ALA A 71 7.85 -1.36 -12.47
CA ALA A 71 7.65 -1.87 -13.83
C ALA A 71 8.87 -2.69 -14.33
N ILE A 72 10.05 -2.50 -13.72
CA ILE A 72 11.30 -3.18 -14.04
C ILE A 72 11.69 -4.17 -12.95
N THR A 73 11.61 -3.77 -11.67
CA THR A 73 12.05 -4.58 -10.52
C THR A 73 10.99 -5.54 -10.01
N GLY A 74 9.70 -5.28 -10.25
CA GLY A 74 8.58 -5.91 -9.54
C GLY A 74 8.40 -5.31 -8.15
N ASP A 75 7.22 -5.56 -7.54
CA ASP A 75 6.96 -5.18 -6.14
C ASP A 75 7.72 -6.10 -5.18
N ILE A 76 8.34 -5.49 -4.18
CA ILE A 76 8.96 -6.19 -3.07
C ILE A 76 8.26 -5.73 -1.78
N PRO A 77 7.61 -6.64 -1.04
CA PRO A 77 6.95 -6.28 0.22
C PRO A 77 7.86 -5.50 1.15
N ALA A 78 7.34 -4.42 1.75
CA ALA A 78 8.13 -3.48 2.55
C ALA A 78 8.99 -4.15 3.64
N PHE A 79 8.49 -5.24 4.22
CA PHE A 79 9.21 -6.01 5.25
C PHE A 79 10.32 -6.93 4.70
N LEU A 80 10.43 -7.10 3.40
CA LEU A 80 11.52 -7.82 2.72
C LEU A 80 12.49 -6.86 2.01
N LYS A 81 12.12 -5.59 1.89
CA LYS A 81 12.88 -4.60 1.13
C LYS A 81 14.21 -4.29 1.81
N THR A 82 15.28 -4.37 1.06
CA THR A 82 16.66 -4.08 1.50
C THR A 82 17.13 -2.75 0.90
N ALA A 83 18.21 -2.16 1.45
CA ALA A 83 18.83 -0.98 0.86
C ALA A 83 19.28 -1.19 -0.59
N GLN A 84 19.69 -2.42 -0.98
CA GLN A 84 20.02 -2.73 -2.36
C GLN A 84 18.78 -2.66 -3.26
N ASN A 85 17.62 -3.13 -2.80
CA ASN A 85 16.38 -3.04 -3.56
C ASN A 85 15.97 -1.58 -3.81
N GLU A 86 16.17 -0.68 -2.83
CA GLU A 86 15.91 0.75 -3.01
C GLU A 86 16.83 1.36 -4.10
N ILE A 87 18.12 1.01 -4.11
CA ILE A 87 19.06 1.45 -5.15
C ILE A 87 18.65 0.90 -6.53
N ASP A 88 18.22 -0.35 -6.59
CA ASP A 88 17.81 -0.98 -7.85
C ASP A 88 16.52 -0.34 -8.39
N GLU A 89 15.57 0.02 -7.54
CA GLU A 89 14.36 0.77 -7.92
C GLU A 89 14.69 2.17 -8.42
N ASP A 90 15.52 2.93 -7.70
CA ASP A 90 15.96 4.27 -8.15
C ASP A 90 16.65 4.19 -9.52
N SER A 91 17.51 3.18 -9.72
CA SER A 91 18.17 2.93 -10.99
C SER A 91 17.16 2.57 -12.09
N ALA A 92 16.14 1.80 -11.76
CA ALA A 92 15.06 1.44 -12.67
C ALA A 92 14.23 2.66 -13.09
N VAL A 93 13.92 3.56 -12.15
CA VAL A 93 13.27 4.85 -12.42
C VAL A 93 14.09 5.67 -13.40
N VAL A 94 15.37 5.90 -13.12
CA VAL A 94 16.27 6.67 -14.00
C VAL A 94 16.31 6.07 -15.40
N LYS A 95 16.41 4.75 -15.50
CA LYS A 95 16.40 4.02 -16.78
C LYS A 95 15.09 4.23 -17.54
N LEU A 96 13.95 4.10 -16.86
CA LEU A 96 12.62 4.27 -17.45
C LEU A 96 12.43 5.71 -17.95
N LEU A 97 12.77 6.70 -17.12
CA LEU A 97 12.63 8.11 -17.46
C LEU A 97 13.57 8.55 -18.60
N SER A 98 14.73 7.87 -18.78
CA SER A 98 15.67 8.18 -19.87
C SER A 98 15.07 8.04 -21.27
N GLU A 99 13.96 7.32 -21.39
CA GLU A 99 13.24 7.11 -22.65
C GLU A 99 12.27 8.23 -22.98
N LEU A 100 12.00 9.11 -22.05
CA LEU A 100 11.14 10.27 -22.23
C LEU A 100 11.92 11.46 -22.81
N PRO A 101 11.24 12.38 -23.51
CA PRO A 101 11.81 13.67 -23.87
C PRO A 101 12.33 14.41 -22.62
N SER A 102 13.39 15.22 -22.80
CA SER A 102 14.09 15.92 -21.72
C SER A 102 13.16 16.65 -20.75
N ASP A 103 12.18 17.37 -21.25
CA ASP A 103 11.28 18.19 -20.43
C ASP A 103 10.44 17.33 -19.49
N PHE A 104 9.79 16.27 -20.02
CA PHE A 104 9.04 15.30 -19.21
C PHE A 104 9.94 14.55 -18.22
N ARG A 105 11.12 14.11 -18.68
CA ARG A 105 12.09 13.44 -17.82
C ARG A 105 12.48 14.30 -16.64
N ASN A 106 12.80 15.57 -16.87
CA ASN A 106 13.22 16.48 -15.81
C ASN A 106 12.07 16.78 -14.83
N GLU A 107 10.84 16.97 -15.33
CA GLU A 107 9.67 17.14 -14.47
C GLU A 107 9.47 15.93 -13.56
N LEU A 108 9.45 14.72 -14.12
CA LEU A 108 9.23 13.50 -13.34
C LEU A 108 10.40 13.22 -12.40
N GLN A 109 11.66 13.45 -12.81
CA GLN A 109 12.80 13.29 -11.93
C GLN A 109 12.72 14.20 -10.72
N THR A 110 12.32 15.47 -10.92
CA THR A 110 12.10 16.41 -9.80
C THR A 110 11.05 15.90 -8.82
N LEU A 111 9.96 15.29 -9.31
CA LEU A 111 8.96 14.68 -8.44
C LEU A 111 9.49 13.47 -7.66
N PHE A 112 10.29 12.61 -8.31
CA PHE A 112 10.94 11.48 -7.62
C PHE A 112 11.94 11.95 -6.56
N ASP A 113 12.73 12.95 -6.86
CA ASP A 113 13.68 13.54 -5.91
C ASP A 113 12.94 14.09 -4.68
N GLU A 114 11.78 14.74 -4.88
CA GLU A 114 10.93 15.27 -3.81
C GLU A 114 10.27 14.14 -3.00
N ILE A 115 9.75 13.08 -3.67
CA ILE A 115 9.21 11.88 -3.03
C ILE A 115 10.28 11.23 -2.13
N ASN A 116 11.50 11.08 -2.60
CA ASN A 116 12.59 10.45 -1.84
C ASN A 116 13.07 11.32 -0.69
N ALA A 117 13.14 12.64 -0.87
CA ALA A 117 13.56 13.57 0.16
C ALA A 117 12.57 13.67 1.34
N ARG A 118 11.27 13.54 1.10
CA ARG A 118 10.18 13.60 2.11
C ARG A 118 10.19 14.86 2.98
N ILE A 119 10.65 16.00 2.41
CA ILE A 119 10.81 17.26 3.15
C ILE A 119 9.59 18.15 2.99
N THR A 120 9.09 18.28 1.74
CA THR A 120 7.95 19.16 1.44
C THR A 120 6.65 18.62 2.05
N PRO A 121 5.68 19.48 2.37
CA PRO A 121 4.38 19.04 2.87
C PRO A 121 3.67 18.09 1.90
N GLU A 122 3.79 18.31 0.58
CA GLU A 122 3.20 17.44 -0.43
C GLU A 122 3.82 16.03 -0.42
N ALA A 123 5.15 15.91 -0.30
CA ALA A 123 5.81 14.62 -0.19
C ALA A 123 5.49 13.91 1.13
N LYS A 124 5.27 14.66 2.22
CA LYS A 124 4.81 14.11 3.50
C LYS A 124 3.37 13.60 3.40
N LEU A 125 2.47 14.38 2.78
CA LEU A 125 1.09 13.96 2.53
C LEU A 125 1.06 12.71 1.68
N PHE A 126 1.75 12.71 0.54
CA PHE A 126 1.90 11.54 -0.30
C PHE A 126 2.31 10.31 0.53
N LYS A 127 3.40 10.40 1.32
CA LYS A 127 3.91 9.24 2.06
C LYS A 127 2.99 8.78 3.18
N SER A 128 2.24 9.71 3.79
CA SER A 128 1.20 9.34 4.76
C SER A 128 0.10 8.53 4.09
N LEU A 129 -0.43 9.04 2.97
CA LEU A 129 -1.51 8.38 2.24
C LEU A 129 -1.08 7.01 1.70
N ASP A 130 0.15 6.87 1.19
CA ASP A 130 0.73 5.61 0.72
C ASP A 130 0.69 4.53 1.82
N ASN A 131 1.13 4.87 3.03
CA ASN A 131 1.07 3.93 4.15
C ASN A 131 -0.38 3.64 4.58
N LEU A 132 -1.26 4.63 4.54
CA LEU A 132 -2.65 4.47 4.95
C LEU A 132 -3.45 3.65 3.93
N GLU A 133 -3.16 3.81 2.66
CA GLU A 133 -3.75 3.03 1.58
C GLU A 133 -3.47 1.53 1.78
N ALA A 134 -2.22 1.15 2.05
CA ALA A 134 -1.86 -0.24 2.33
C ALA A 134 -2.63 -0.83 3.52
N LEU A 135 -2.84 -0.04 4.58
CA LEU A 135 -3.63 -0.49 5.74
C LEU A 135 -5.12 -0.63 5.42
N VAL A 136 -5.68 0.24 4.60
CA VAL A 136 -7.06 0.13 4.12
C VAL A 136 -7.22 -1.14 3.30
N SER A 137 -6.29 -1.44 2.37
CA SER A 137 -6.25 -2.69 1.61
C SER A 137 -6.24 -3.91 2.52
N HIS A 138 -5.37 -3.94 3.54
CA HIS A 138 -5.32 -5.03 4.51
C HIS A 138 -6.64 -5.18 5.28
N ASN A 139 -7.25 -4.07 5.68
CA ASN A 139 -8.54 -4.10 6.40
C ASN A 139 -9.71 -4.58 5.52
N GLU A 140 -9.67 -4.38 4.21
CA GLU A 140 -10.67 -4.87 3.26
C GLU A 140 -10.50 -6.36 2.93
N ALA A 141 -9.25 -6.85 2.90
CA ALA A 141 -8.93 -8.23 2.59
C ALA A 141 -9.43 -9.21 3.66
N ASP A 142 -9.59 -10.50 3.33
CA ASP A 142 -9.86 -11.52 4.33
C ASP A 142 -8.69 -11.63 5.31
N ILE A 143 -8.99 -11.76 6.61
CA ILE A 143 -7.96 -11.83 7.67
C ILE A 143 -7.02 -13.04 7.50
N SER A 144 -7.43 -14.09 6.82
CA SER A 144 -6.61 -15.26 6.53
C SER A 144 -5.46 -14.95 5.56
N THR A 145 -5.52 -13.81 4.86
CA THR A 145 -4.42 -13.33 4.00
C THR A 145 -3.31 -12.63 4.79
N TRP A 146 -3.57 -12.28 6.05
CA TRP A 146 -2.59 -11.61 6.89
C TRP A 146 -1.53 -12.58 7.38
N LEU A 147 -0.27 -12.14 7.33
CA LEU A 147 0.83 -12.84 7.98
C LEU A 147 0.75 -12.65 9.51
N PRO A 148 1.28 -13.59 10.32
CA PRO A 148 1.24 -13.48 11.78
C PRO A 148 1.81 -12.15 12.33
N ARG A 149 2.82 -11.58 11.69
CA ARG A 149 3.43 -10.29 12.06
C ARG A 149 2.49 -9.11 11.82
N GLU A 150 1.61 -9.17 10.83
CA GLU A 150 0.74 -8.07 10.44
C GLU A 150 -0.36 -7.78 11.45
N TYR A 151 -0.66 -8.72 12.34
CA TYR A 151 -1.56 -8.49 13.48
C TYR A 151 -1.05 -7.40 14.44
N GLU A 152 0.26 -7.21 14.52
CA GLU A 152 0.89 -6.15 15.33
C GLU A 152 1.35 -4.99 14.46
N GLU A 153 1.95 -5.26 13.31
CA GLU A 153 2.50 -4.23 12.43
C GLU A 153 1.43 -3.29 11.89
N ASN A 154 0.25 -3.79 11.50
CA ASN A 154 -0.84 -2.95 10.99
C ASN A 154 -1.34 -1.92 12.02
N LEU A 155 -1.11 -2.15 13.31
CA LEU A 155 -1.46 -1.18 14.36
C LEU A 155 -0.51 0.03 14.41
N THR A 156 0.74 -0.14 13.95
CA THR A 156 1.81 0.86 14.07
C THR A 156 2.38 1.31 12.72
N TYR A 157 2.14 0.55 11.64
CA TYR A 157 2.65 0.86 10.31
C TYR A 157 2.27 2.27 9.88
N GLY A 158 3.24 3.02 9.35
CA GLY A 158 3.04 4.37 8.86
C GLY A 158 2.80 5.45 9.93
N GLN A 159 2.73 5.12 11.21
CA GLN A 159 2.40 6.07 12.27
C GLN A 159 3.31 7.31 12.25
N LYS A 160 4.62 7.13 12.19
CA LYS A 160 5.60 8.24 12.13
C LYS A 160 5.37 9.15 10.92
N ASN A 161 4.98 8.58 9.79
CA ASN A 161 4.72 9.36 8.58
C ASN A 161 3.40 10.14 8.65
N CYS A 162 2.50 9.81 9.55
CA CYS A 162 1.23 10.51 9.75
C CYS A 162 1.29 11.60 10.84
N GLU A 163 2.41 11.71 11.59
CA GLU A 163 2.52 12.64 12.73
C GLU A 163 2.68 14.11 12.33
N TRP A 164 2.94 14.43 11.07
CA TRP A 164 3.20 15.79 10.61
C TRP A 164 1.95 16.67 10.51
N SER A 165 0.74 16.07 10.41
CA SER A 165 -0.52 16.80 10.41
C SER A 165 -1.56 16.12 11.30
N ASP A 166 -2.47 16.91 11.88
CA ASP A 166 -3.50 16.36 12.77
C ASP A 166 -4.50 15.51 11.98
N TRP A 167 -4.85 15.92 10.76
CA TRP A 167 -5.77 15.16 9.91
C TRP A 167 -5.24 13.75 9.57
N THR A 168 -3.95 13.61 9.19
CA THR A 168 -3.37 12.29 8.92
C THR A 168 -3.24 11.42 10.16
N LYS A 169 -3.00 12.03 11.35
CA LYS A 169 -3.03 11.30 12.63
C LYS A 169 -4.41 10.74 12.91
N GLU A 170 -5.45 11.59 12.79
CA GLU A 170 -6.84 11.19 13.04
C GLU A 170 -7.27 10.09 12.06
N LEU A 171 -6.96 10.24 10.77
CA LEU A 171 -7.23 9.21 9.76
C LEU A 171 -6.54 7.89 10.09
N LYS A 172 -5.26 7.94 10.53
CA LYS A 172 -4.53 6.74 10.97
C LYS A 172 -5.23 6.05 12.15
N GLU A 173 -5.70 6.81 13.14
CA GLU A 173 -6.41 6.24 14.29
C GLU A 173 -7.76 5.61 13.89
N GLU A 174 -8.50 6.19 12.94
CA GLU A 174 -9.74 5.57 12.43
C GLU A 174 -9.45 4.25 11.70
N ILE A 175 -8.46 4.21 10.82
CA ILE A 175 -8.05 2.98 10.11
C ILE A 175 -7.58 1.92 11.11
N LYS A 176 -6.86 2.31 12.16
CA LYS A 176 -6.40 1.41 13.22
C LYS A 176 -7.57 0.77 13.99
N LYS A 177 -8.66 1.51 14.23
CA LYS A 177 -9.88 0.94 14.84
C LYS A 177 -10.45 -0.20 14.00
N ASP A 178 -10.42 -0.06 12.67
CA ASP A 178 -10.86 -1.12 11.75
C ASP A 178 -9.94 -2.34 11.84
N SER A 179 -8.62 -2.15 11.92
CA SER A 179 -7.66 -3.23 12.11
C SER A 179 -7.90 -3.97 13.42
N ILE A 180 -8.10 -3.24 14.53
CA ILE A 180 -8.39 -3.83 15.85
C ILE A 180 -9.69 -4.64 15.80
N ARG A 181 -10.76 -4.07 15.24
CA ARG A 181 -12.05 -4.76 15.10
C ARG A 181 -11.89 -6.08 14.35
N LYS A 182 -11.19 -6.07 13.23
CA LYS A 182 -10.93 -7.24 12.40
C LYS A 182 -10.15 -8.32 13.14
N ILE A 183 -9.13 -7.94 13.91
CA ILE A 183 -8.36 -8.85 14.76
C ILE A 183 -9.25 -9.49 15.83
N ASP A 184 -10.06 -8.70 16.52
CA ASP A 184 -10.93 -9.18 17.60
C ASP A 184 -12.03 -10.12 17.09
N GLU A 185 -12.62 -9.83 15.93
CA GLU A 185 -13.58 -10.72 15.28
C GLU A 185 -12.94 -12.06 14.91
N SER A 186 -11.73 -12.05 14.37
CA SER A 186 -10.98 -13.27 14.06
C SER A 186 -10.69 -14.12 15.29
N ARG A 187 -10.28 -13.50 16.40
CA ARG A 187 -10.03 -14.20 17.67
C ARG A 187 -11.29 -14.86 18.21
N LYS A 188 -12.42 -14.17 18.20
CA LYS A 188 -13.72 -14.72 18.65
C LYS A 188 -14.13 -15.94 17.82
N ILE A 189 -13.95 -15.91 16.51
CA ILE A 189 -14.22 -17.04 15.61
C ILE A 189 -13.33 -18.24 15.96
N GLN A 190 -12.03 -18.02 16.19
CA GLN A 190 -11.09 -19.07 16.58
C GLN A 190 -11.45 -19.71 17.93
N GLU A 191 -11.85 -18.92 18.90
CA GLU A 191 -12.29 -19.39 20.22
C GLU A 191 -13.56 -20.27 20.12
N GLN A 192 -14.53 -19.87 19.29
CA GLN A 192 -15.75 -20.66 19.05
C GLN A 192 -15.45 -22.01 18.39
N ILE A 193 -14.56 -22.02 17.39
CA ILE A 193 -14.13 -23.26 16.71
C ILE A 193 -13.42 -24.20 17.69
N ASN A 194 -12.52 -23.67 18.51
CA ASN A 194 -11.76 -24.46 19.49
C ASN A 194 -12.64 -24.94 20.65
N GLY A 195 -13.55 -24.11 21.13
CA GLY A 195 -14.53 -24.47 22.17
C GLY A 195 -15.48 -25.59 21.71
N GLY A 196 -15.94 -25.52 20.44
CA GLY A 196 -16.79 -26.59 19.85
C GLY A 196 -16.08 -27.94 19.74
N LYS A 197 -14.80 -27.94 19.35
CA LYS A 197 -13.97 -29.17 19.25
C LYS A 197 -13.75 -29.85 20.62
N THR A 198 -13.71 -29.06 21.69
CA THR A 198 -13.51 -29.60 23.06
C THR A 198 -14.76 -30.30 23.58
N ILE A 199 -15.94 -29.83 23.21
CA ILE A 199 -17.23 -30.43 23.59
C ILE A 199 -17.45 -31.78 22.85
N ASP A 200 -17.11 -31.85 21.58
CA ASP A 200 -17.28 -33.07 20.77
C ASP A 200 -16.34 -34.20 21.21
N ARG A 201 -15.10 -33.89 21.61
CA ARG A 201 -14.17 -34.88 22.19
C ARG A 201 -14.64 -35.45 23.52
N ARG A 202 -15.35 -34.68 24.34
CA ARG A 202 -15.91 -35.16 25.62
C ARG A 202 -17.11 -36.08 25.42
N LYS A 203 -17.90 -35.85 24.39
CA LYS A 203 -19.05 -36.74 24.06
C LYS A 203 -18.59 -38.07 23.50
N ASN A 204 -17.53 -38.11 22.70
CA ASN A 204 -16.99 -39.37 22.16
C ASN A 204 -16.25 -40.24 23.17
N ASN A 205 -15.71 -39.68 24.26
CA ASN A 205 -15.10 -40.44 25.35
C ASN A 205 -16.09 -40.92 26.41
N ALA A 206 -17.34 -40.46 26.37
CA ALA A 206 -18.37 -40.86 27.32
C ALA A 206 -19.25 -42.04 26.79
N SER A 207 -19.03 -42.55 25.57
CA SER A 207 -19.81 -43.60 24.92
C SER A 207 -19.04 -44.89 24.69
N SER A 208 -18.09 -45.25 25.57
CA SER A 208 -17.50 -46.60 25.60
C SER A 208 -18.17 -47.38 26.77
N PRO A 209 -19.10 -48.33 26.52
CA PRO A 209 -19.56 -49.23 27.56
C PRO A 209 -18.51 -50.26 27.86
N ASN A 210 -18.35 -50.57 29.14
CA ASN A 210 -17.68 -51.77 29.63
C ASN A 210 -18.31 -53.05 29.08
#